data_2d56abde770ed24ab863734980121866
#
_entry.id   2d56abde770ed24ab863734980121866
#
_cell.length_a   1.000
_cell.length_b   1.000
_cell.length_c   1.000
_cell.angle_alpha   90.00
_cell.angle_beta   90.00
_cell.angle_gamma   90.00
#
_symmetry.space_group_name_H-M   'P 1'
#
loop_
_entity.id
_entity.type
_entity.pdbx_description
1 polymer ?
#
loop_
_entity_poly.entity_id
_entity_poly.type
_entity_poly.pdbx_seq_one_letter_code
_entity_poly.pdbx_strand_id
1 'polypeptide(L)'
;DYTRGDDLRRVDWNVYARLERPFIKLLEEEEDLAVHLLLDASRSMDYGADDQHKFRYAQRLAAALGHIALAAGDRLSATVLTAPTPPSFGPARGRHNTLRLLQFIEGLEPGGTTELDLALRNYALAAKRPGLAFLISDMFSPSGHRDGLAQLQGRGYEVTVLHLLAPDEIDPPLAGDLRLIDSETHSPQDVTLDGGLREMYRRRVNIWRDEIEAYCLKRGMHYVPVTTDTAWDELVLYHLRKRGLVK
;
A
#
# COMPACT_ATOMS: atom_id res chain seq x y z
N ASP A 1 -14.01 39.46 -1.39
CA ASP A 1 -13.78 40.91 -1.55
C ASP A 1 -12.28 41.16 -1.72
N TYR A 2 -11.94 42.11 -2.57
CA TYR A 2 -10.57 42.61 -2.78
C TYR A 2 -10.14 43.50 -1.61
N THR A 3 -8.95 43.24 -1.09
CA THR A 3 -8.30 44.10 -0.10
C THR A 3 -7.04 44.74 -0.71
N ARG A 4 -6.70 45.97 -0.23
CA ARG A 4 -5.56 46.73 -0.76
C ARG A 4 -4.25 45.97 -0.51
N GLY A 5 -3.63 45.49 -1.59
CA GLY A 5 -2.43 44.61 -1.54
C GLY A 5 -2.59 43.25 -2.24
N ASP A 6 -3.82 42.90 -2.59
CA ASP A 6 -4.08 41.68 -3.33
C ASP A 6 -3.68 41.81 -4.81
N ASP A 7 -3.31 40.68 -5.44
CA ASP A 7 -2.85 40.65 -6.83
C ASP A 7 -4.01 40.97 -7.80
N LEU A 8 -3.93 42.08 -8.47
CA LEU A 8 -4.89 42.58 -9.46
C LEU A 8 -5.13 41.61 -10.63
N ARG A 9 -4.22 40.65 -10.88
CA ARG A 9 -4.38 39.62 -11.90
C ARG A 9 -5.45 38.57 -11.54
N ARG A 10 -5.80 38.48 -10.25
CA ARG A 10 -6.82 37.56 -9.70
C ARG A 10 -8.19 38.21 -9.58
N VAL A 11 -8.36 39.46 -9.98
CA VAL A 11 -9.66 40.14 -9.95
C VAL A 11 -10.60 39.55 -11.00
N ASP A 12 -11.84 39.20 -10.59
CA ASP A 12 -12.88 38.80 -11.51
C ASP A 12 -13.53 40.03 -12.18
N TRP A 13 -13.00 40.36 -13.35
CA TRP A 13 -13.47 41.52 -14.13
C TRP A 13 -14.93 41.38 -14.59
N ASN A 14 -15.47 40.16 -14.74
CA ASN A 14 -16.86 39.94 -15.10
C ASN A 14 -17.79 40.24 -13.93
N VAL A 15 -17.39 39.91 -12.71
CA VAL A 15 -18.12 40.26 -11.48
C VAL A 15 -18.01 41.75 -11.22
N TYR A 16 -16.83 42.32 -11.40
CA TYR A 16 -16.63 43.76 -11.28
C TYR A 16 -17.53 44.59 -12.22
N ALA A 17 -17.65 44.18 -13.49
CA ALA A 17 -18.49 44.82 -14.47
C ALA A 17 -20.00 44.81 -14.12
N ARG A 18 -20.45 43.89 -13.27
CA ARG A 18 -21.86 43.75 -12.86
C ARG A 18 -22.17 44.42 -11.52
N LEU A 19 -21.23 44.34 -10.59
CA LEU A 19 -21.46 44.72 -9.20
C LEU A 19 -20.70 45.97 -8.77
N GLU A 20 -19.83 46.51 -9.64
CA GLU A 20 -18.92 47.64 -9.38
C GLU A 20 -18.06 47.46 -8.12
N ARG A 21 -17.89 46.21 -7.69
CA ARG A 21 -17.06 45.81 -6.55
C ARG A 21 -16.01 44.78 -7.01
N PRO A 22 -14.73 45.01 -6.65
CA PRO A 22 -13.70 44.06 -7.02
C PRO A 22 -13.76 42.83 -6.14
N PHE A 23 -13.89 41.68 -6.78
CA PHE A 23 -13.80 40.35 -6.15
C PHE A 23 -12.56 39.65 -6.68
N ILE A 24 -11.86 38.90 -5.79
CA ILE A 24 -10.75 38.06 -6.18
C ILE A 24 -11.29 36.67 -6.47
N LYS A 25 -10.85 36.10 -7.59
CA LYS A 25 -10.99 34.66 -7.82
C LYS A 25 -10.11 33.92 -6.81
N LEU A 26 -10.70 33.37 -5.76
CA LEU A 26 -10.05 32.36 -4.92
C LEU A 26 -9.94 31.10 -5.79
N LEU A 27 -8.78 30.93 -6.43
CA LEU A 27 -8.41 29.62 -6.95
C LEU A 27 -8.08 28.78 -5.72
N GLU A 28 -8.96 27.89 -5.33
CA GLU A 28 -8.56 26.73 -4.54
C GLU A 28 -7.59 25.96 -5.43
N GLU A 29 -6.30 26.04 -5.17
CA GLU A 29 -5.34 25.09 -5.68
C GLU A 29 -5.73 23.74 -5.06
N GLU A 30 -6.55 22.97 -5.77
CA GLU A 30 -6.66 21.55 -5.48
C GLU A 30 -5.26 20.97 -5.68
N GLU A 31 -4.50 20.83 -4.59
CA GLU A 31 -3.24 20.10 -4.63
C GLU A 31 -3.55 18.68 -5.06
N ASP A 32 -3.21 18.37 -6.30
CA ASP A 32 -3.31 17.01 -6.85
C ASP A 32 -2.47 16.06 -5.98
N LEU A 33 -3.13 15.30 -5.12
CA LEU A 33 -2.45 14.31 -4.32
C LEU A 33 -1.93 13.20 -5.24
N ALA A 34 -0.67 12.82 -5.08
CA ALA A 34 -0.13 11.65 -5.74
C ALA A 34 -0.35 10.43 -4.82
N VAL A 35 -1.00 9.40 -5.35
CA VAL A 35 -1.24 8.14 -4.64
C VAL A 35 -0.49 7.03 -5.35
N HIS A 36 0.28 6.26 -4.59
CA HIS A 36 1.14 5.19 -5.07
C HIS A 36 0.73 3.88 -4.41
N LEU A 37 0.27 2.92 -5.20
CA LEU A 37 0.02 1.55 -4.75
C LEU A 37 1.24 0.70 -5.09
N LEU A 38 1.86 0.13 -4.08
CA LEU A 38 3.02 -0.74 -4.19
C LEU A 38 2.60 -2.15 -3.75
N LEU A 39 2.43 -3.04 -4.72
CA LEU A 39 1.97 -4.40 -4.48
C LEU A 39 3.15 -5.36 -4.50
N ASP A 40 3.31 -6.08 -3.42
CA ASP A 40 4.19 -7.24 -3.39
C ASP A 40 3.49 -8.41 -4.09
N ALA A 41 4.15 -8.97 -5.09
CA ALA A 41 3.69 -10.15 -5.82
C ALA A 41 4.70 -11.30 -5.71
N SER A 42 5.45 -11.35 -4.62
CA SER A 42 6.33 -12.47 -4.31
C SER A 42 5.55 -13.79 -4.18
N ARG A 43 6.27 -14.89 -4.29
CA ARG A 43 5.68 -16.22 -4.15
C ARG A 43 5.04 -16.46 -2.77
N SER A 44 5.54 -15.81 -1.72
CA SER A 44 4.94 -15.88 -0.38
C SER A 44 3.52 -15.29 -0.35
N MET A 45 3.19 -14.38 -1.26
CA MET A 45 1.84 -13.84 -1.42
C MET A 45 0.87 -14.84 -2.08
N ASP A 46 1.37 -15.88 -2.76
CA ASP A 46 0.58 -16.98 -3.34
C ASP A 46 0.20 -18.01 -2.27
N TYR A 47 -0.48 -17.56 -1.22
CA TYR A 47 -0.83 -18.38 -0.06
C TYR A 47 -2.29 -18.19 0.34
N GLY A 48 -2.89 -19.27 0.86
CA GLY A 48 -4.29 -19.31 1.26
C GLY A 48 -5.21 -19.83 0.16
N ALA A 49 -6.47 -20.01 0.48
CA ALA A 49 -7.49 -20.52 -0.45
C ALA A 49 -8.66 -19.54 -0.56
N ASP A 50 -9.35 -19.58 -1.69
CA ASP A 50 -10.58 -18.83 -1.96
C ASP A 50 -10.51 -17.35 -1.59
N ASP A 51 -11.38 -16.90 -0.70
CA ASP A 51 -11.45 -15.50 -0.27
C ASP A 51 -10.34 -15.10 0.69
N GLN A 52 -9.66 -16.05 1.31
CA GLN A 52 -8.52 -15.83 2.21
C GLN A 52 -7.15 -15.87 1.51
N HIS A 53 -7.13 -16.01 0.19
CA HIS A 53 -5.89 -16.00 -0.59
C HIS A 53 -5.24 -14.61 -0.53
N LYS A 54 -4.01 -14.52 0.01
CA LYS A 54 -3.33 -13.24 0.28
C LYS A 54 -3.23 -12.34 -0.95
N PHE A 55 -2.77 -12.87 -2.08
CA PHE A 55 -2.62 -12.04 -3.27
C PHE A 55 -3.95 -11.52 -3.80
N ARG A 56 -5.00 -12.35 -3.82
CA ARG A 56 -6.36 -11.90 -4.20
C ARG A 56 -6.90 -10.84 -3.25
N TYR A 57 -6.62 -10.99 -1.96
CA TYR A 57 -6.97 -9.98 -0.97
C TYR A 57 -6.22 -8.66 -1.22
N ALA A 58 -4.90 -8.72 -1.51
CA ALA A 58 -4.09 -7.56 -1.89
C ALA A 58 -4.62 -6.87 -3.15
N GLN A 59 -5.03 -7.64 -4.17
CA GLN A 59 -5.66 -7.12 -5.39
C GLN A 59 -6.96 -6.35 -5.07
N ARG A 60 -7.83 -6.89 -4.21
CA ARG A 60 -9.07 -6.22 -3.77
C ARG A 60 -8.80 -4.92 -3.05
N LEU A 61 -7.82 -4.90 -2.13
CA LEU A 61 -7.38 -3.68 -1.44
C LEU A 61 -6.83 -2.64 -2.41
N ALA A 62 -5.96 -3.04 -3.32
CA ALA A 62 -5.39 -2.15 -4.32
C ALA A 62 -6.46 -1.59 -5.26
N ALA A 63 -7.43 -2.41 -5.68
CA ALA A 63 -8.55 -1.98 -6.51
C ALA A 63 -9.42 -0.94 -5.80
N ALA A 64 -9.76 -1.19 -4.52
CA ALA A 64 -10.57 -0.28 -3.72
C ALA A 64 -9.86 1.06 -3.47
N LEU A 65 -8.61 1.02 -2.99
CA LEU A 65 -7.80 2.23 -2.73
C LEU A 65 -7.57 3.03 -4.02
N GLY A 66 -7.25 2.34 -5.12
CA GLY A 66 -7.05 2.98 -6.41
C GLY A 66 -8.33 3.58 -6.97
N HIS A 67 -9.48 2.93 -6.80
CA HIS A 67 -10.78 3.50 -7.18
C HIS A 67 -11.09 4.77 -6.39
N ILE A 68 -10.86 4.77 -5.08
CA ILE A 68 -11.08 5.93 -4.21
C ILE A 68 -10.19 7.09 -4.67
N ALA A 69 -8.90 6.86 -4.90
CA ALA A 69 -7.99 7.89 -5.40
C ALA A 69 -8.43 8.47 -6.75
N LEU A 70 -8.78 7.62 -7.72
CA LEU A 70 -9.31 8.06 -9.02
C LEU A 70 -10.64 8.80 -8.90
N ALA A 71 -11.50 8.40 -7.96
CA ALA A 71 -12.79 9.03 -7.72
C ALA A 71 -12.64 10.40 -7.05
N ALA A 72 -11.64 10.56 -6.19
CA ALA A 72 -11.27 11.84 -5.58
C ALA A 72 -10.58 12.81 -6.57
N GLY A 73 -10.18 12.31 -7.75
CA GLY A 73 -9.46 13.12 -8.73
C GLY A 73 -7.94 13.12 -8.52
N ASP A 74 -7.44 12.29 -7.61
CA ASP A 74 -6.01 12.17 -7.31
C ASP A 74 -5.24 11.51 -8.46
N ARG A 75 -3.94 11.70 -8.48
CA ARG A 75 -3.03 11.09 -9.45
C ARG A 75 -2.58 9.72 -8.94
N LEU A 76 -3.10 8.66 -9.53
CA LEU A 76 -2.81 7.28 -9.14
C LEU A 76 -1.70 6.66 -9.98
N SER A 77 -0.77 6.00 -9.29
CA SER A 77 0.19 5.04 -9.87
C SER A 77 0.11 3.72 -9.10
N ALA A 78 0.07 2.58 -9.78
CA ALA A 78 0.18 1.28 -9.16
C ALA A 78 1.37 0.51 -9.76
N THR A 79 2.21 -0.07 -8.92
CA THR A 79 3.43 -0.78 -9.33
C THR A 79 3.53 -2.09 -8.57
N VAL A 80 3.81 -3.16 -9.29
CA VAL A 80 4.06 -4.47 -8.70
C VAL A 80 5.54 -4.57 -8.37
N LEU A 81 5.85 -4.89 -7.12
CA LEU A 81 7.23 -5.03 -6.65
C LEU A 81 7.78 -6.39 -7.06
N THR A 82 8.32 -6.45 -8.26
CA THR A 82 9.04 -7.61 -8.81
C THR A 82 10.32 -7.12 -9.47
N ALA A 83 11.28 -8.00 -9.68
CA ALA A 83 12.49 -7.68 -10.43
C ALA A 83 12.41 -8.23 -11.87
N PRO A 84 13.14 -7.70 -12.85
CA PRO A 84 13.84 -6.40 -12.92
C PRO A 84 12.99 -5.26 -13.49
N THR A 85 11.84 -5.57 -14.13
CA THR A 85 10.97 -4.56 -14.76
C THR A 85 9.55 -4.72 -14.22
N PRO A 86 9.18 -3.94 -13.20
CA PRO A 86 7.90 -4.10 -12.54
C PRO A 86 6.74 -3.68 -13.45
N PRO A 87 5.69 -4.51 -13.60
CA PRO A 87 4.44 -4.07 -14.19
C PRO A 87 3.91 -2.84 -13.47
N SER A 88 3.44 -1.85 -14.22
CA SER A 88 2.94 -0.62 -13.63
C SER A 88 1.75 -0.05 -14.39
N PHE A 89 0.86 0.60 -13.66
CA PHE A 89 -0.27 1.36 -14.15
C PHE A 89 -0.10 2.83 -13.79
N GLY A 90 -0.46 3.69 -14.70
CA GLY A 90 -0.44 5.13 -14.46
C GLY A 90 0.88 5.80 -14.82
N PRO A 91 1.09 7.07 -14.38
CA PRO A 91 0.12 7.86 -13.60
C PRO A 91 -1.17 8.15 -14.35
N ALA A 92 -2.32 7.96 -13.69
CA ALA A 92 -3.65 8.20 -14.25
C ALA A 92 -4.49 9.05 -13.28
N ARG A 93 -5.50 9.75 -13.80
CA ARG A 93 -6.41 10.59 -13.01
C ARG A 93 -7.84 10.45 -13.48
N GLY A 94 -8.79 10.51 -12.54
CA GLY A 94 -10.22 10.54 -12.82
C GLY A 94 -10.87 9.18 -12.99
N ARG A 95 -12.16 9.12 -12.68
CA ARG A 95 -12.97 7.89 -12.61
C ARG A 95 -13.00 7.07 -13.91
N HIS A 96 -12.82 7.70 -15.05
CA HIS A 96 -12.80 7.00 -16.34
C HIS A 96 -11.63 5.99 -16.47
N ASN A 97 -10.60 6.10 -15.65
CA ASN A 97 -9.50 5.15 -15.62
C ASN A 97 -9.74 3.94 -14.69
N THR A 98 -10.86 3.89 -13.96
CA THR A 98 -11.15 2.80 -13.02
C THR A 98 -11.16 1.43 -13.71
N LEU A 99 -11.83 1.30 -14.86
CA LEU A 99 -11.86 0.01 -15.57
C LEU A 99 -10.47 -0.47 -15.99
N ARG A 100 -9.63 0.45 -16.47
CA ARG A 100 -8.24 0.13 -16.84
C ARG A 100 -7.40 -0.29 -15.62
N LEU A 101 -7.62 0.34 -14.48
CA LEU A 101 -6.98 -0.05 -13.21
C LEU A 101 -7.41 -1.46 -12.81
N LEU A 102 -8.72 -1.75 -12.83
CA LEU A 102 -9.25 -3.07 -12.46
C LEU A 102 -8.71 -4.18 -13.37
N GLN A 103 -8.68 -3.94 -14.68
CA GLN A 103 -8.09 -4.88 -15.65
C GLN A 103 -6.59 -5.10 -15.41
N PHE A 104 -5.85 -4.03 -15.08
CA PHE A 104 -4.45 -4.14 -14.72
C PHE A 104 -4.26 -5.00 -13.48
N ILE A 105 -5.01 -4.74 -12.40
CA ILE A 105 -4.89 -5.47 -11.13
C ILE A 105 -5.34 -6.93 -11.28
N GLU A 106 -6.41 -7.19 -12.01
CA GLU A 106 -6.92 -8.55 -12.27
C GLU A 106 -5.92 -9.41 -13.05
N GLY A 107 -5.18 -8.79 -13.98
CA GLY A 107 -4.16 -9.47 -14.78
C GLY A 107 -2.84 -9.73 -14.07
N LEU A 108 -2.71 -9.35 -12.78
CA LEU A 108 -1.49 -9.60 -12.00
C LEU A 108 -1.49 -11.02 -11.43
N GLU A 109 -0.34 -11.67 -11.48
CA GLU A 109 -0.11 -12.99 -10.91
C GLU A 109 1.03 -12.93 -9.89
N PRO A 110 0.91 -13.64 -8.74
CA PRO A 110 2.00 -13.77 -7.79
C PRO A 110 3.06 -14.73 -8.33
N GLY A 111 4.31 -14.47 -8.03
CA GLY A 111 5.40 -15.37 -8.39
C GLY A 111 6.79 -14.75 -8.28
N GLY A 112 7.79 -15.63 -8.24
CA GLY A 112 9.18 -15.21 -8.10
C GLY A 112 9.55 -14.80 -6.66
N THR A 113 10.76 -14.28 -6.53
CA THR A 113 11.28 -13.72 -5.27
C THR A 113 11.29 -12.20 -5.36
N THR A 114 10.88 -11.53 -4.31
CA THR A 114 10.96 -10.08 -4.23
C THR A 114 12.04 -9.68 -3.22
N GLU A 115 13.08 -9.00 -3.70
CA GLU A 115 13.99 -8.27 -2.82
C GLU A 115 13.33 -6.94 -2.46
N LEU A 116 12.50 -6.95 -1.42
CA LEU A 116 11.63 -5.82 -1.08
C LEU A 116 12.39 -4.51 -0.88
N ASP A 117 13.51 -4.55 -0.16
CA ASP A 117 14.37 -3.40 0.03
C ASP A 117 14.85 -2.80 -1.31
N LEU A 118 15.33 -3.64 -2.21
CA LEU A 118 15.83 -3.21 -3.52
C LEU A 118 14.70 -2.65 -4.39
N ALA A 119 13.54 -3.33 -4.40
CA ALA A 119 12.37 -2.90 -5.17
C ALA A 119 11.85 -1.54 -4.72
N LEU A 120 11.73 -1.32 -3.41
CA LEU A 120 11.31 -0.03 -2.83
C LEU A 120 12.33 1.08 -3.10
N ARG A 121 13.64 0.80 -3.00
CA ARG A 121 14.70 1.76 -3.34
C ARG A 121 14.65 2.16 -4.80
N ASN A 122 14.54 1.19 -5.71
CA ASN A 122 14.44 1.45 -7.14
C ASN A 122 13.19 2.28 -7.46
N TYR A 123 12.07 1.96 -6.83
CA TYR A 123 10.85 2.75 -6.96
C TYR A 123 11.04 4.20 -6.49
N ALA A 124 11.62 4.40 -5.30
CA ALA A 124 11.89 5.72 -4.75
C ALA A 124 12.80 6.57 -5.65
N LEU A 125 13.73 5.94 -6.38
CA LEU A 125 14.62 6.63 -7.31
C LEU A 125 13.95 6.96 -8.64
N ALA A 126 13.04 6.10 -9.13
CA ALA A 126 12.40 6.26 -10.43
C ALA A 126 11.21 7.21 -10.41
N ALA A 127 10.46 7.26 -9.31
CA ALA A 127 9.24 8.04 -9.23
C ALA A 127 9.55 9.55 -9.05
N LYS A 128 8.84 10.36 -9.84
CA LYS A 128 9.13 11.80 -9.96
C LYS A 128 8.41 12.70 -8.94
N ARG A 129 7.31 12.23 -8.38
CA ARG A 129 6.50 13.01 -7.42
C ARG A 129 6.22 12.16 -6.19
N PRO A 130 6.65 12.58 -5.00
CA PRO A 130 6.24 11.93 -3.76
C PRO A 130 4.76 12.19 -3.48
N GLY A 131 4.19 11.42 -2.56
CA GLY A 131 2.81 11.50 -2.15
C GLY A 131 2.48 10.37 -1.18
N LEU A 132 1.21 9.97 -1.11
CA LEU A 132 0.79 8.83 -0.29
C LEU A 132 1.22 7.52 -0.94
N ALA A 133 1.97 6.70 -0.23
CA ALA A 133 2.42 5.39 -0.69
C ALA A 133 1.83 4.28 0.18
N PHE A 134 0.98 3.43 -0.41
CA PHE A 134 0.45 2.24 0.25
C PHE A 134 1.26 1.03 -0.19
N LEU A 135 2.03 0.46 0.72
CA LEU A 135 2.74 -0.81 0.52
C LEU A 135 1.86 -1.95 1.02
N ILE A 136 1.49 -2.87 0.13
CA ILE A 136 0.71 -4.06 0.44
C ILE A 136 1.65 -5.26 0.30
N SER A 137 2.05 -5.86 1.40
CA SER A 137 3.05 -6.96 1.45
C SER A 137 2.89 -7.76 2.73
N ASP A 138 3.31 -9.01 2.70
CA ASP A 138 3.48 -9.84 3.90
C ASP A 138 4.82 -9.59 4.62
N MET A 139 5.67 -8.74 4.06
CA MET A 139 6.98 -8.36 4.58
C MET A 139 7.96 -9.54 4.74
N PHE A 140 7.67 -10.72 4.15
CA PHE A 140 8.54 -11.88 4.15
C PHE A 140 9.63 -11.76 3.08
N SER A 141 10.53 -10.81 3.24
CA SER A 141 11.64 -10.64 2.32
C SER A 141 12.97 -10.94 3.01
N PRO A 142 13.78 -11.88 2.49
CA PRO A 142 15.09 -12.18 3.04
C PRO A 142 16.04 -10.96 3.08
N SER A 143 15.92 -10.05 2.12
CA SER A 143 16.70 -8.81 2.07
C SER A 143 16.26 -7.75 3.08
N GLY A 144 15.13 -7.97 3.77
CA GLY A 144 14.53 -7.00 4.67
C GLY A 144 13.67 -5.95 3.95
N HIS A 145 13.36 -4.88 4.67
CA HIS A 145 12.44 -3.82 4.20
C HIS A 145 12.82 -2.42 4.69
N ARG A 146 13.76 -2.35 5.66
CA ARG A 146 14.02 -1.10 6.41
C ARG A 146 14.65 -0.01 5.55
N ASP A 147 15.63 -0.37 4.73
CA ASP A 147 16.35 0.59 3.90
C ASP A 147 15.46 1.11 2.76
N GLY A 148 14.65 0.24 2.15
CA GLY A 148 13.68 0.60 1.13
C GLY A 148 12.62 1.56 1.64
N LEU A 149 12.02 1.27 2.81
CA LEU A 149 11.08 2.15 3.46
C LEU A 149 11.70 3.50 3.84
N ALA A 150 12.94 3.49 4.36
CA ALA A 150 13.68 4.72 4.68
C ALA A 150 13.95 5.58 3.44
N GLN A 151 14.24 4.95 2.29
CA GLN A 151 14.44 5.66 1.02
C GLN A 151 13.15 6.31 0.51
N LEU A 152 12.00 5.61 0.59
CA LEU A 152 10.71 6.21 0.25
C LEU A 152 10.45 7.45 1.11
N GLN A 153 10.57 7.33 2.43
CA GLN A 153 10.38 8.43 3.36
C GLN A 153 11.35 9.59 3.09
N GLY A 154 12.62 9.30 2.87
CA GLY A 154 13.65 10.29 2.55
C GLY A 154 13.39 11.05 1.24
N ARG A 155 12.57 10.49 0.36
CA ARG A 155 12.08 11.13 -0.87
C ARG A 155 10.78 11.92 -0.68
N GLY A 156 10.23 11.97 0.55
CA GLY A 156 9.04 12.72 0.88
C GLY A 156 7.73 11.94 0.68
N TYR A 157 7.78 10.60 0.59
CA TYR A 157 6.56 9.79 0.60
C TYR A 157 5.99 9.66 2.02
N GLU A 158 4.69 9.82 2.13
CA GLU A 158 3.93 9.42 3.32
C GLU A 158 3.57 7.94 3.18
N VAL A 159 4.29 7.09 3.93
CA VAL A 159 4.22 5.65 3.74
C VAL A 159 3.21 5.03 4.70
N THR A 160 2.28 4.25 4.15
CA THR A 160 1.38 3.35 4.88
C THR A 160 1.71 1.92 4.52
N VAL A 161 2.12 1.12 5.50
CA VAL A 161 2.37 -0.31 5.35
C VAL A 161 1.10 -1.08 5.71
N LEU A 162 0.50 -1.75 4.73
CA LEU A 162 -0.58 -2.72 4.90
C LEU A 162 0.07 -4.10 5.01
N HIS A 163 0.37 -4.53 6.25
CA HIS A 163 1.06 -5.79 6.52
C HIS A 163 0.07 -6.94 6.52
N LEU A 164 0.03 -7.69 5.43
CA LEU A 164 -0.98 -8.69 5.12
C LEU A 164 -0.50 -10.10 5.43
N LEU A 165 -1.16 -10.77 6.37
CA LEU A 165 -0.90 -12.17 6.72
C LEU A 165 -2.19 -13.00 6.65
N ALA A 166 -2.04 -14.28 6.35
CA ALA A 166 -3.12 -15.24 6.55
C ALA A 166 -3.22 -15.64 8.02
N PRO A 167 -4.41 -16.01 8.54
CA PRO A 167 -4.57 -16.46 9.91
C PRO A 167 -3.64 -17.62 10.27
N ASP A 168 -3.47 -18.56 9.34
CA ASP A 168 -2.62 -19.75 9.51
C ASP A 168 -1.11 -19.41 9.57
N GLU A 169 -0.70 -18.27 9.07
CA GLU A 169 0.68 -17.78 9.19
C GLU A 169 0.94 -17.17 10.56
N ILE A 170 -0.11 -16.73 11.25
CA ILE A 170 -0.01 -16.18 12.61
C ILE A 170 -0.12 -17.32 13.64
N ASP A 171 -1.06 -18.22 13.42
CA ASP A 171 -1.34 -19.36 14.30
C ASP A 171 -1.59 -20.63 13.49
N PRO A 172 -0.54 -21.36 13.09
CA PRO A 172 -0.69 -22.55 12.28
C PRO A 172 -1.59 -23.60 12.94
N PRO A 173 -2.64 -24.11 12.27
CA PRO A 173 -3.54 -25.13 12.83
C PRO A 173 -2.91 -26.54 12.86
N LEU A 174 -1.65 -26.62 12.50
CA LEU A 174 -0.93 -27.89 12.29
C LEU A 174 -0.44 -28.48 13.64
N ALA A 175 -0.44 -29.81 13.73
CA ALA A 175 0.12 -30.53 14.83
C ALA A 175 0.70 -31.87 14.35
N GLY A 176 1.75 -32.38 15.02
CA GLY A 176 2.41 -33.62 14.70
C GLY A 176 3.67 -33.46 13.86
N ASP A 177 4.10 -34.57 13.23
CA ASP A 177 5.30 -34.59 12.39
C ASP A 177 4.98 -33.99 11.01
N LEU A 178 5.63 -32.90 10.69
CA LEU A 178 5.41 -32.14 9.46
C LEU A 178 6.70 -32.01 8.68
N ARG A 179 6.56 -32.07 7.37
CA ARG A 179 7.63 -31.71 6.44
C ARG A 179 7.32 -30.34 5.87
N LEU A 180 8.00 -29.32 6.39
CA LEU A 180 7.92 -27.95 5.89
C LEU A 180 8.76 -27.84 4.62
N ILE A 181 8.21 -27.19 3.61
CA ILE A 181 8.92 -26.88 2.37
C ILE A 181 8.97 -25.35 2.26
N ASP A 182 10.16 -24.80 2.23
CA ASP A 182 10.35 -23.39 1.98
C ASP A 182 9.79 -23.02 0.59
N SER A 183 8.91 -22.02 0.54
CA SER A 183 8.18 -21.66 -0.69
C SER A 183 9.08 -21.08 -1.77
N GLU A 184 10.23 -20.50 -1.40
CA GLU A 184 11.14 -19.85 -2.33
C GLU A 184 12.32 -20.75 -2.71
N THR A 185 12.93 -21.42 -1.74
CA THR A 185 14.13 -22.25 -1.95
C THR A 185 13.82 -23.72 -2.19
N HIS A 186 12.56 -24.18 -1.91
CA HIS A 186 12.11 -25.58 -1.98
C HIS A 186 12.88 -26.53 -1.06
N SER A 187 13.63 -25.99 -0.09
CA SER A 187 14.35 -26.81 0.87
C SER A 187 13.39 -27.44 1.89
N PRO A 188 13.43 -28.79 2.07
CA PRO A 188 12.57 -29.44 3.04
C PRO A 188 13.20 -29.38 4.44
N GLN A 189 12.34 -29.18 5.45
CA GLN A 189 12.70 -29.29 6.85
C GLN A 189 11.66 -30.10 7.60
N ASP A 190 12.09 -31.22 8.20
CA ASP A 190 11.20 -32.04 9.02
C ASP A 190 11.12 -31.41 10.43
N VAL A 191 9.89 -31.16 10.89
CA VAL A 191 9.63 -30.50 12.18
C VAL A 191 8.47 -31.21 12.87
N THR A 192 8.64 -31.56 14.14
CA THR A 192 7.54 -32.04 14.98
C THR A 192 6.88 -30.85 15.66
N LEU A 193 5.66 -30.49 15.25
CA LEU A 193 4.87 -29.45 15.86
C LEU A 193 4.10 -29.98 17.08
N ASP A 194 4.62 -29.69 18.27
CA ASP A 194 3.91 -29.85 19.53
C ASP A 194 3.32 -28.47 20.00
N GLY A 195 2.53 -28.52 21.07
CA GLY A 195 1.92 -27.31 21.61
C GLY A 195 2.94 -26.27 22.07
N GLY A 196 4.12 -26.68 22.51
CA GLY A 196 5.20 -25.80 22.93
C GLY A 196 5.84 -25.05 21.77
N LEU A 197 6.11 -25.79 20.67
CA LEU A 197 6.70 -25.20 19.46
C LEU A 197 5.72 -24.22 18.79
N ARG A 198 4.41 -24.55 18.76
CA ARG A 198 3.37 -23.67 18.26
C ARG A 198 3.32 -22.35 19.03
N GLU A 199 3.38 -22.40 20.36
CA GLU A 199 3.40 -21.19 21.19
C GLU A 199 4.67 -20.36 20.98
N MET A 200 5.84 -21.00 20.83
CA MET A 200 7.08 -20.32 20.48
C MET A 200 7.00 -19.64 19.12
N TYR A 201 6.41 -20.29 18.12
CA TYR A 201 6.19 -19.73 16.79
C TYR A 201 5.31 -18.48 16.85
N ARG A 202 4.12 -18.58 17.48
CA ARG A 202 3.20 -17.46 17.65
C ARG A 202 3.88 -16.27 18.33
N ARG A 203 4.62 -16.54 19.39
CA ARG A 203 5.39 -15.51 20.10
C ARG A 203 6.43 -14.85 19.16
N ARG A 204 7.11 -15.63 18.35
CA ARG A 204 8.10 -15.11 17.39
C ARG A 204 7.47 -14.25 16.31
N VAL A 205 6.34 -14.67 15.75
CA VAL A 205 5.58 -13.89 14.75
C VAL A 205 5.11 -12.57 15.36
N ASN A 206 4.57 -12.59 16.56
CA ASN A 206 4.12 -11.36 17.23
C ASN A 206 5.29 -10.39 17.48
N ILE A 207 6.42 -10.86 17.99
CA ILE A 207 7.62 -10.03 18.19
C ILE A 207 8.06 -9.41 16.86
N TRP A 208 8.11 -10.19 15.79
CA TRP A 208 8.48 -9.68 14.48
C TRP A 208 7.53 -8.61 13.95
N ARG A 209 6.21 -8.80 14.12
CA ARG A 209 5.20 -7.78 13.78
C ARG A 209 5.38 -6.50 14.59
N ASP A 210 5.60 -6.64 15.91
CA ASP A 210 5.85 -5.51 16.81
C ASP A 210 7.12 -4.75 16.43
N GLU A 211 8.18 -5.45 15.97
CA GLU A 211 9.42 -4.83 15.47
C GLU A 211 9.17 -4.00 14.20
N ILE A 212 8.33 -4.49 13.27
CA ILE A 212 7.97 -3.74 12.05
C ILE A 212 7.13 -2.52 12.42
N GLU A 213 6.12 -2.70 13.28
CA GLU A 213 5.27 -1.61 13.75
C GLU A 213 6.10 -0.52 14.44
N ALA A 214 6.95 -0.90 15.39
CA ALA A 214 7.82 0.03 16.10
C ALA A 214 8.76 0.79 15.15
N TYR A 215 9.30 0.10 14.12
CA TYR A 215 10.12 0.74 13.10
C TYR A 215 9.32 1.79 12.31
N CYS A 216 8.10 1.46 11.87
CA CYS A 216 7.24 2.37 11.14
C CYS A 216 6.87 3.59 11.99
N LEU A 217 6.37 3.37 13.20
CA LEU A 217 5.93 4.43 14.11
C LEU A 217 7.08 5.39 14.47
N LYS A 218 8.28 4.85 14.76
CA LYS A 218 9.46 5.67 15.06
C LYS A 218 9.83 6.64 13.94
N ARG A 219 9.46 6.30 12.70
CA ARG A 219 9.72 7.11 11.51
C ARG A 219 8.52 7.93 11.06
N GLY A 220 7.41 7.90 11.79
CA GLY A 220 6.18 8.60 11.38
C GLY A 220 5.47 7.96 10.19
N MET A 221 5.73 6.69 9.91
CA MET A 221 4.98 5.91 8.92
C MET A 221 3.76 5.27 9.56
N HIS A 222 2.73 5.05 8.78
CA HIS A 222 1.55 4.32 9.24
C HIS A 222 1.76 2.81 9.07
N TYR A 223 1.41 2.05 10.10
CA TYR A 223 1.41 0.59 10.06
C TYR A 223 0.00 0.07 10.34
N VAL A 224 -0.49 -0.78 9.46
CA VAL A 224 -1.82 -1.39 9.55
C VAL A 224 -1.66 -2.91 9.43
N PRO A 225 -1.75 -3.66 10.54
CA PRO A 225 -1.80 -5.12 10.46
C PRO A 225 -3.13 -5.53 9.84
N VAL A 226 -3.07 -6.43 8.87
CA VAL A 226 -4.23 -6.94 8.12
C VAL A 226 -4.16 -8.45 8.12
N THR A 227 -5.28 -9.12 8.41
CA THR A 227 -5.43 -10.56 8.24
C THR A 227 -6.48 -10.85 7.19
N THR A 228 -6.25 -11.90 6.38
CA THR A 228 -7.11 -12.20 5.23
C THR A 228 -8.51 -12.67 5.58
N ASP A 229 -8.78 -12.97 6.85
CA ASP A 229 -10.12 -13.25 7.39
C ASP A 229 -10.93 -11.99 7.74
N THR A 230 -10.27 -10.83 7.77
CA THR A 230 -10.95 -9.54 7.92
C THR A 230 -11.64 -9.18 6.60
N ALA A 231 -12.88 -8.72 6.65
CA ALA A 231 -13.58 -8.23 5.47
C ALA A 231 -12.83 -7.01 4.89
N TRP A 232 -12.37 -7.10 3.64
CA TRP A 232 -11.54 -6.07 3.01
C TRP A 232 -12.25 -4.72 2.86
N ASP A 233 -13.57 -4.73 2.65
CA ASP A 233 -14.41 -3.54 2.58
C ASP A 233 -14.53 -2.86 3.94
N GLU A 234 -14.66 -3.63 5.03
CA GLU A 234 -14.62 -3.11 6.40
C GLU A 234 -13.27 -2.44 6.69
N LEU A 235 -12.16 -3.08 6.30
CA LEU A 235 -10.83 -2.51 6.44
C LEU A 235 -10.73 -1.14 5.74
N VAL A 236 -11.17 -1.05 4.50
CA VAL A 236 -11.08 0.19 3.71
C VAL A 236 -12.03 1.27 4.25
N LEU A 237 -13.30 0.92 4.47
CA LEU A 237 -14.34 1.89 4.84
C LEU A 237 -14.23 2.38 6.28
N TYR A 238 -13.79 1.54 7.20
CA TYR A 238 -13.75 1.88 8.62
C TYR A 238 -12.33 2.11 9.15
N HIS A 239 -11.43 1.15 8.96
CA HIS A 239 -10.11 1.21 9.59
C HIS A 239 -9.20 2.27 8.94
N LEU A 240 -9.12 2.30 7.62
CA LEU A 240 -8.27 3.27 6.91
C LEU A 240 -8.88 4.67 6.97
N ARG A 241 -10.20 4.79 6.83
CA ARG A 241 -10.89 6.08 6.93
C ARG A 241 -10.81 6.68 8.34
N LYS A 242 -11.01 5.88 9.40
CA LYS A 242 -10.88 6.33 10.79
C LYS A 242 -9.48 6.84 11.11
N ARG A 243 -8.45 6.31 10.45
CA ARG A 243 -7.06 6.75 10.58
C ARG A 243 -6.73 7.95 9.68
N GLY A 244 -7.69 8.45 8.91
CA GLY A 244 -7.49 9.59 7.98
C GLY A 244 -6.65 9.25 6.75
N LEU A 245 -6.39 7.96 6.50
CA LEU A 245 -5.59 7.49 5.37
C LEU A 245 -6.37 7.45 4.06
N VAL A 246 -7.69 7.47 4.15
CA VAL A 246 -8.63 7.49 3.02
C VAL A 246 -9.76 8.47 3.36
N LYS A 247 -10.19 9.29 2.40
CA LYS A 247 -11.30 10.26 2.55
C LYS A 247 -12.67 9.61 2.40
#